data_9ffa5b73bfe94eaa7597d94e28a6212c
#
_entry.id   9ffa5b73bfe94eaa7597d94e28a6212c
#
_cell.length_a   1.000
_cell.length_b   1.000
_cell.length_c   1.000
_cell.angle_alpha   90.00
_cell.angle_beta   90.00
_cell.angle_gamma   90.00
#
_symmetry.space_group_name_H-M   'P 1'
#
loop_
_entity.id
_entity.type
_entity.pdbx_description
1 polymer ?
#
loop_
_entity_poly.entity_id
_entity_poly.type
_entity_poly.pdbx_seq_one_letter_code
_entity_poly.pdbx_strand_id
1 'polypeptide(L)'
;MRIYPTGMQLLSLGLSALFATTTWAASKELVILNWADYLAPELVAKFEARYGAKITEIYYESDEQRTQMLVDNDAVGYDLILTSGIDLGFYAKKGWLRPLDLAAIPNLKHISPSWRNASKDADAYGVPFFWGTVGIIYRSDLVREPISRWLQLYQPTKELQGRIGMIADGRDLVGMALKALGYPLNSDDKTQLDAVEALLVAQQPHVSSYDYLNLNTKSEILTGEIWVSMIYSGDALMVQEHNENLRYLVPEEGSNLWVDYFALGAKAREPALASAFLNFINQPDHAAEMAQYLYYATPNQAAEKLLPAAFLANPTIYPPAEVLERCEFYQPLEPRALRRRNAISARILR
;
A
#
# COMPACT_ATOMS: atom_id res chain seq x y z
N MET A 1 56.01 -0.86 -87.81
CA MET A 1 55.13 -1.99 -87.59
C MET A 1 54.47 -1.76 -86.21
N ARG A 2 53.22 -1.28 -86.26
CA ARG A 2 52.49 -0.85 -85.09
C ARG A 2 51.65 -2.02 -84.52
N ILE A 3 51.75 -2.31 -83.23
CA ILE A 3 50.92 -3.27 -82.58
C ILE A 3 50.19 -2.53 -81.43
N TYR A 4 48.83 -2.53 -81.46
CA TYR A 4 47.96 -1.99 -80.42
C TYR A 4 47.67 -3.10 -79.41
N PRO A 5 47.60 -2.81 -78.13
CA PRO A 5 47.00 -3.71 -77.13
C PRO A 5 45.53 -3.39 -76.86
N THR A 6 44.74 -4.42 -76.80
CA THR A 6 43.34 -4.53 -76.55
C THR A 6 43.01 -4.11 -75.08
N GLY A 7 42.01 -3.25 -74.94
CA GLY A 7 41.47 -2.85 -73.63
C GLY A 7 40.62 -3.93 -72.98
N MET A 8 40.83 -4.14 -71.70
CA MET A 8 40.07 -5.01 -70.82
C MET A 8 39.15 -4.13 -69.99
N GLN A 9 37.83 -4.21 -70.23
CA GLN A 9 36.83 -3.55 -69.46
C GLN A 9 36.59 -4.36 -68.17
N LEU A 10 36.89 -3.76 -67.01
CA LEU A 10 36.52 -4.26 -65.69
C LEU A 10 35.06 -3.83 -65.34
N LEU A 11 34.14 -4.78 -65.31
CA LEU A 11 32.81 -4.59 -64.77
C LEU A 11 32.94 -4.60 -63.25
N SER A 12 32.75 -3.47 -62.57
CA SER A 12 32.59 -3.36 -61.11
C SER A 12 31.12 -3.64 -60.73
N LEU A 13 30.82 -4.85 -60.21
CA LEU A 13 29.59 -5.15 -59.57
C LEU A 13 29.58 -4.46 -58.17
N GLY A 14 28.83 -3.38 -58.05
CA GLY A 14 28.56 -2.74 -56.78
C GLY A 14 27.59 -3.57 -55.95
N LEU A 15 28.11 -4.26 -54.94
CA LEU A 15 27.29 -4.95 -53.92
C LEU A 15 26.77 -3.91 -52.89
N SER A 16 25.55 -3.39 -53.07
CA SER A 16 24.89 -2.53 -52.09
C SER A 16 24.43 -3.39 -50.94
N ALA A 17 25.19 -3.45 -49.85
CA ALA A 17 24.75 -4.05 -48.59
C ALA A 17 23.72 -3.13 -47.94
N LEU A 18 22.45 -3.53 -47.95
CA LEU A 18 21.41 -2.94 -47.08
C LEU A 18 21.73 -3.30 -45.63
N PHE A 19 22.32 -2.39 -44.87
CA PHE A 19 22.38 -2.47 -43.44
C PHE A 19 20.97 -2.14 -42.93
N ALA A 20 20.18 -3.18 -42.60
CA ALA A 20 18.99 -3.02 -41.79
C ALA A 20 19.44 -2.60 -40.38
N THR A 21 19.40 -1.31 -40.10
CA THR A 21 19.54 -0.80 -38.74
C THR A 21 18.32 -1.20 -37.98
N THR A 22 18.40 -2.31 -37.24
CA THR A 22 17.45 -2.61 -36.18
C THR A 22 17.65 -1.54 -35.11
N THR A 23 16.83 -0.49 -35.16
CA THR A 23 16.66 0.44 -34.06
C THR A 23 16.03 -0.37 -32.93
N TRP A 24 16.83 -0.78 -31.97
CA TRP A 24 16.32 -1.28 -30.68
C TRP A 24 15.64 -0.08 -30.03
N ALA A 25 14.31 -0.02 -30.12
CA ALA A 25 13.55 0.95 -29.35
C ALA A 25 13.90 0.68 -27.89
N ALA A 26 14.45 1.68 -27.20
CA ALA A 26 14.67 1.58 -25.78
C ALA A 26 13.33 1.17 -25.12
N SER A 27 13.34 0.12 -24.30
CA SER A 27 12.13 -0.31 -23.60
C SER A 27 11.64 0.86 -22.76
N LYS A 28 10.35 1.16 -22.86
CA LYS A 28 9.72 2.16 -21.99
C LYS A 28 9.86 1.72 -20.54
N GLU A 29 10.15 2.65 -19.66
CA GLU A 29 10.27 2.37 -18.22
C GLU A 29 9.13 3.06 -17.47
N LEU A 30 8.41 2.29 -16.63
CA LEU A 30 7.38 2.78 -15.72
C LEU A 30 7.94 2.74 -14.31
N VAL A 31 8.15 3.90 -13.70
CA VAL A 31 8.67 4.01 -12.33
C VAL A 31 7.51 4.19 -11.35
N ILE A 32 7.41 3.25 -10.40
CA ILE A 32 6.34 3.20 -9.40
C ILE A 32 6.94 3.38 -8.00
N LEU A 33 6.48 4.39 -7.27
CA LEU A 33 6.77 4.54 -5.85
C LEU A 33 5.73 3.73 -5.06
N ASN A 34 6.16 2.67 -4.37
CA ASN A 34 5.30 1.62 -3.83
C ASN A 34 5.78 1.09 -2.47
N TRP A 35 4.94 0.32 -1.79
CA TRP A 35 5.36 -0.61 -0.74
C TRP A 35 6.11 -1.80 -1.35
N ALA A 36 7.04 -2.37 -0.59
CA ALA A 36 7.70 -3.62 -1.01
C ALA A 36 6.67 -4.77 -1.10
N ASP A 37 6.87 -5.67 -2.06
CA ASP A 37 6.04 -6.87 -2.28
C ASP A 37 4.53 -6.60 -2.51
N TYR A 38 4.17 -5.38 -2.94
CA TYR A 38 2.78 -4.94 -3.09
C TYR A 38 2.26 -5.03 -4.54
N LEU A 39 2.99 -5.69 -5.44
CA LEU A 39 2.55 -6.07 -6.79
C LEU A 39 2.89 -7.54 -7.05
N ALA A 40 1.91 -8.30 -7.57
CA ALA A 40 2.14 -9.68 -7.97
C ALA A 40 3.16 -9.77 -9.10
N PRO A 41 4.31 -10.47 -8.93
CA PRO A 41 5.37 -10.53 -9.94
C PRO A 41 4.90 -11.07 -11.29
N GLU A 42 3.95 -12.00 -11.28
CA GLU A 42 3.38 -12.57 -12.51
C GLU A 42 2.58 -11.52 -13.31
N LEU A 43 1.84 -10.63 -12.63
CA LEU A 43 1.11 -9.54 -13.29
C LEU A 43 2.07 -8.45 -13.80
N VAL A 44 3.14 -8.16 -13.06
CA VAL A 44 4.22 -7.29 -13.53
C VAL A 44 4.79 -7.85 -14.83
N ALA A 45 5.19 -9.13 -14.87
CA ALA A 45 5.72 -9.77 -16.07
C ALA A 45 4.72 -9.78 -17.25
N LYS A 46 3.43 -10.02 -16.99
CA LYS A 46 2.36 -9.96 -18.00
C LYS A 46 2.24 -8.55 -18.60
N PHE A 47 2.33 -7.51 -17.76
CA PHE A 47 2.28 -6.13 -18.22
C PHE A 47 3.49 -5.77 -19.06
N GLU A 48 4.70 -6.09 -18.59
CA GLU A 48 5.96 -5.83 -19.30
C GLU A 48 5.96 -6.48 -20.67
N ALA A 49 5.56 -7.75 -20.76
CA ALA A 49 5.48 -8.47 -22.03
C ALA A 49 4.45 -7.85 -23.00
N ARG A 50 3.29 -7.43 -22.47
CA ARG A 50 2.19 -6.87 -23.28
C ARG A 50 2.52 -5.51 -23.85
N TYR A 51 3.20 -4.66 -23.10
CA TYR A 51 3.45 -3.27 -23.45
C TYR A 51 4.89 -2.98 -23.93
N GLY A 52 5.76 -4.00 -23.93
CA GLY A 52 7.19 -3.84 -24.27
C GLY A 52 7.87 -2.83 -23.34
N ALA A 53 7.54 -2.86 -22.08
CA ALA A 53 7.99 -1.92 -21.06
C ALA A 53 8.69 -2.65 -19.92
N LYS A 54 9.37 -1.90 -19.07
CA LYS A 54 9.92 -2.37 -17.79
C LYS A 54 9.27 -1.61 -16.64
N ILE A 55 8.88 -2.31 -15.59
CA ILE A 55 8.47 -1.72 -14.33
C ILE A 55 9.69 -1.63 -13.41
N THR A 56 9.91 -0.46 -12.83
CA THR A 56 10.91 -0.21 -11.79
C THR A 56 10.18 0.27 -10.56
N GLU A 57 10.18 -0.55 -9.50
CA GLU A 57 9.60 -0.18 -8.22
C GLU A 57 10.65 0.48 -7.33
N ILE A 58 10.27 1.60 -6.71
CA ILE A 58 11.04 2.29 -5.67
C ILE A 58 10.21 2.17 -4.40
N TYR A 59 10.80 1.63 -3.34
CA TYR A 59 10.08 1.30 -2.12
C TYR A 59 10.23 2.36 -1.05
N TYR A 60 9.20 2.48 -0.23
CA TYR A 60 9.18 3.21 1.02
C TYR A 60 8.65 2.31 2.14
N GLU A 61 8.96 2.66 3.39
CA GLU A 61 8.65 1.86 4.58
C GLU A 61 7.63 2.55 5.50
N SER A 62 7.29 3.83 5.22
CA SER A 62 6.26 4.58 5.95
C SER A 62 5.68 5.71 5.11
N ASP A 63 4.49 6.19 5.48
CA ASP A 63 3.84 7.36 4.86
C ASP A 63 4.69 8.62 4.98
N GLU A 64 5.41 8.78 6.10
CA GLU A 64 6.34 9.87 6.32
C GLU A 64 7.54 9.79 5.37
N GLN A 65 8.13 8.61 5.22
CA GLN A 65 9.26 8.39 4.29
C GLN A 65 8.82 8.67 2.85
N ARG A 66 7.67 8.14 2.41
CA ARG A 66 7.10 8.46 1.09
C ARG A 66 7.00 9.96 0.88
N THR A 67 6.41 10.67 1.86
CA THR A 67 6.25 12.12 1.78
C THR A 67 7.60 12.83 1.71
N GLN A 68 8.58 12.41 2.50
CA GLN A 68 9.94 12.97 2.47
C GLN A 68 10.61 12.75 1.11
N MET A 69 10.50 11.55 0.53
CA MET A 69 11.03 11.25 -0.81
C MET A 69 10.42 12.17 -1.89
N LEU A 70 9.11 12.47 -1.78
CA LEU A 70 8.44 13.42 -2.68
C LEU A 70 8.91 14.87 -2.46
N VAL A 71 9.17 15.26 -1.23
CA VAL A 71 9.72 16.58 -0.89
C VAL A 71 11.13 16.75 -1.45
N ASP A 72 12.01 15.77 -1.27
CA ASP A 72 13.43 15.84 -1.58
C ASP A 72 13.71 16.03 -3.08
N ASN A 73 12.84 15.50 -3.94
CA ASN A 73 13.00 15.57 -5.40
C ASN A 73 11.84 16.28 -6.10
N ASP A 74 10.96 16.96 -5.35
CA ASP A 74 9.76 17.63 -5.86
C ASP A 74 8.92 16.70 -6.74
N ALA A 75 8.76 15.44 -6.29
CA ALA A 75 8.06 14.34 -6.95
C ALA A 75 8.55 14.02 -8.40
N VAL A 76 9.80 14.36 -8.71
CA VAL A 76 10.44 13.99 -9.98
C VAL A 76 10.89 12.54 -9.91
N GLY A 77 10.69 11.79 -11.01
CA GLY A 77 11.22 10.43 -11.15
C GLY A 77 10.20 9.33 -10.87
N TYR A 78 8.95 9.68 -10.54
CA TYR A 78 7.88 8.73 -10.35
C TYR A 78 6.76 8.95 -11.37
N ASP A 79 6.37 7.87 -12.06
CA ASP A 79 5.23 7.88 -12.98
C ASP A 79 3.93 7.59 -12.22
N LEU A 80 3.99 6.62 -11.29
CA LEU A 80 2.90 6.30 -10.37
C LEU A 80 3.38 6.38 -8.92
N ILE A 81 2.50 6.82 -8.05
CA ILE A 81 2.72 6.94 -6.62
C ILE A 81 1.59 6.20 -5.93
N LEU A 82 1.89 5.13 -5.20
CA LEU A 82 0.94 4.53 -4.30
C LEU A 82 0.87 5.37 -3.02
N THR A 83 -0.34 5.70 -2.58
CA THR A 83 -0.55 6.57 -1.44
C THR A 83 -1.88 6.30 -0.75
N SER A 84 -1.94 6.59 0.53
CA SER A 84 -3.21 6.57 1.27
C SER A 84 -4.15 7.69 0.81
N GLY A 85 -5.45 7.45 0.91
CA GLY A 85 -6.46 8.42 0.46
C GLY A 85 -6.38 9.78 1.14
N ILE A 86 -5.92 9.83 2.39
CA ILE A 86 -5.77 11.08 3.14
C ILE A 86 -4.70 12.02 2.54
N ASP A 87 -3.67 11.47 1.90
CA ASP A 87 -2.55 12.26 1.38
C ASP A 87 -2.78 12.79 -0.04
N LEU A 88 -3.75 12.20 -0.79
CA LEU A 88 -4.06 12.60 -2.16
C LEU A 88 -4.32 14.10 -2.32
N GLY A 89 -5.18 14.67 -1.47
CA GLY A 89 -5.50 16.09 -1.53
C GLY A 89 -4.32 16.99 -1.19
N PHE A 90 -3.42 16.56 -0.31
CA PHE A 90 -2.19 17.28 0.02
C PHE A 90 -1.20 17.25 -1.17
N TYR A 91 -0.98 16.07 -1.76
CA TYR A 91 -0.06 15.92 -2.89
C TYR A 91 -0.57 16.64 -4.15
N ALA A 92 -1.87 16.62 -4.39
CA ALA A 92 -2.49 17.39 -5.46
C ALA A 92 -2.29 18.91 -5.29
N LYS A 93 -2.49 19.44 -4.07
CA LYS A 93 -2.23 20.87 -3.75
C LYS A 93 -0.76 21.26 -3.88
N LYS A 94 0.17 20.32 -3.66
CA LYS A 94 1.62 20.53 -3.88
C LYS A 94 1.98 20.52 -5.37
N GLY A 95 1.08 20.14 -6.27
CA GLY A 95 1.37 19.99 -7.69
C GLY A 95 2.19 18.75 -8.01
N TRP A 96 2.21 17.76 -7.12
CA TRP A 96 2.93 16.50 -7.30
C TRP A 96 2.11 15.46 -8.07
N LEU A 97 0.78 15.61 -8.07
CA LEU A 97 -0.13 14.74 -8.81
C LEU A 97 -0.79 15.51 -9.96
N ARG A 98 -1.13 14.79 -10.99
CA ARG A 98 -1.97 15.27 -12.09
C ARG A 98 -3.34 14.60 -12.07
N PRO A 99 -4.40 15.30 -12.52
CA PRO A 99 -5.71 14.68 -12.65
C PRO A 99 -5.67 13.46 -13.57
N LEU A 100 -6.49 12.47 -13.25
CA LEU A 100 -6.66 11.27 -14.06
C LEU A 100 -7.40 11.58 -15.36
N ASP A 101 -6.94 11.01 -16.46
CA ASP A 101 -7.75 10.88 -17.67
C ASP A 101 -8.60 9.60 -17.58
N LEU A 102 -9.83 9.73 -17.14
CA LEU A 102 -10.74 8.60 -16.95
C LEU A 102 -11.02 7.84 -18.26
N ALA A 103 -10.92 8.50 -19.41
CA ALA A 103 -11.10 7.85 -20.72
C ALA A 103 -9.95 6.89 -21.04
N ALA A 104 -8.74 7.15 -20.50
CA ALA A 104 -7.59 6.27 -20.63
C ALA A 104 -7.62 5.06 -19.69
N ILE A 105 -8.57 5.03 -18.73
CA ILE A 105 -8.67 3.96 -17.71
C ILE A 105 -10.11 3.39 -17.68
N PRO A 106 -10.61 2.80 -18.79
CA PRO A 106 -11.99 2.35 -18.90
C PRO A 106 -12.41 1.27 -17.89
N ASN A 107 -11.46 0.54 -17.31
CA ASN A 107 -11.75 -0.48 -16.27
C ASN A 107 -12.10 0.13 -14.91
N LEU A 108 -11.95 1.44 -14.71
CA LEU A 108 -12.48 2.13 -13.51
C LEU A 108 -13.99 1.97 -13.35
N LYS A 109 -14.73 1.65 -14.41
CA LYS A 109 -16.15 1.31 -14.33
C LYS A 109 -16.46 0.14 -13.39
N HIS A 110 -15.47 -0.70 -13.09
CA HIS A 110 -15.60 -1.85 -12.21
C HIS A 110 -15.38 -1.50 -10.73
N ILE A 111 -14.79 -0.35 -10.44
CA ILE A 111 -14.57 0.13 -9.08
C ILE A 111 -15.87 0.70 -8.52
N SER A 112 -16.24 0.23 -7.32
CA SER A 112 -17.42 0.76 -6.60
C SER A 112 -17.32 2.27 -6.39
N PRO A 113 -18.40 3.03 -6.63
CA PRO A 113 -18.44 4.48 -6.37
C PRO A 113 -18.10 4.85 -4.92
N SER A 114 -18.43 3.98 -3.94
CA SER A 114 -18.08 4.19 -2.53
C SER A 114 -16.57 4.25 -2.31
N TRP A 115 -15.80 3.39 -2.98
CA TRP A 115 -14.35 3.39 -2.88
C TRP A 115 -13.69 4.51 -3.68
N ARG A 116 -14.25 4.86 -4.84
CA ARG A 116 -13.77 6.00 -5.64
C ARG A 116 -13.87 7.32 -4.88
N ASN A 117 -14.86 7.45 -4.01
CA ASN A 117 -15.15 8.66 -3.23
C ASN A 117 -14.87 8.50 -1.73
N ALA A 118 -14.15 7.46 -1.31
CA ALA A 118 -13.86 7.22 0.10
C ALA A 118 -12.98 8.31 0.73
N SER A 119 -12.21 9.03 -0.08
CA SER A 119 -11.39 10.17 0.38
C SER A 119 -11.68 11.40 -0.48
N LYS A 120 -11.49 12.58 0.11
CA LYS A 120 -11.63 13.85 -0.59
C LYS A 120 -10.64 13.93 -1.76
N ASP A 121 -11.11 14.38 -2.91
CA ASP A 121 -10.34 14.52 -4.15
C ASP A 121 -9.87 13.18 -4.76
N ALA A 122 -10.23 12.03 -4.17
CA ALA A 122 -9.77 10.72 -4.63
C ALA A 122 -10.21 10.43 -6.07
N ASP A 123 -11.46 10.71 -6.43
CA ASP A 123 -11.99 10.44 -7.78
C ASP A 123 -11.25 11.19 -8.90
N ALA A 124 -10.67 12.35 -8.58
CA ALA A 124 -9.93 13.17 -9.55
C ALA A 124 -8.46 12.76 -9.71
N TYR A 125 -7.82 12.22 -8.66
CA TYR A 125 -6.36 12.03 -8.60
C TYR A 125 -5.93 10.60 -8.33
N GLY A 126 -6.78 9.74 -7.79
CA GLY A 126 -6.42 8.40 -7.34
C GLY A 126 -7.32 7.30 -7.90
N VAL A 127 -6.71 6.18 -8.26
CA VAL A 127 -7.40 4.93 -8.59
C VAL A 127 -7.32 4.04 -7.37
N PRO A 128 -8.46 3.70 -6.71
CA PRO A 128 -8.45 2.78 -5.58
C PRO A 128 -7.81 1.45 -5.96
N PHE A 129 -6.92 0.95 -5.11
CA PHE A 129 -6.17 -0.27 -5.38
C PHE A 129 -6.66 -1.41 -4.48
N PHE A 130 -6.42 -1.31 -3.17
CA PHE A 130 -6.92 -2.25 -2.16
C PHE A 130 -7.40 -1.49 -0.94
N TRP A 131 -8.15 -2.19 -0.07
CA TRP A 131 -8.59 -1.69 1.20
C TRP A 131 -8.51 -2.78 2.27
N GLY A 132 -8.44 -2.37 3.52
CA GLY A 132 -8.39 -3.28 4.64
C GLY A 132 -8.53 -2.54 5.97
N THR A 133 -8.26 -3.27 7.03
CA THR A 133 -8.34 -2.77 8.41
C THR A 133 -7.00 -2.92 9.13
N VAL A 134 -6.75 -2.05 10.09
CA VAL A 134 -5.76 -2.29 11.13
C VAL A 134 -6.43 -3.11 12.23
N GLY A 135 -5.74 -4.09 12.78
CA GLY A 135 -6.29 -4.92 13.83
C GLY A 135 -5.22 -5.48 14.76
N ILE A 136 -5.60 -6.49 15.50
CA ILE A 136 -4.74 -7.19 16.43
C ILE A 136 -4.56 -8.63 15.97
N ILE A 137 -3.31 -9.08 15.86
CA ILE A 137 -2.96 -10.50 15.73
C ILE A 137 -2.40 -10.99 17.05
N TYR A 138 -2.77 -12.21 17.48
CA TYR A 138 -2.26 -12.79 18.71
C TYR A 138 -2.15 -14.33 18.65
N ARG A 139 -1.29 -14.88 19.49
CA ARG A 139 -1.07 -16.31 19.72
C ARG A 139 -2.09 -16.84 20.73
N SER A 140 -3.18 -17.46 20.26
CA SER A 140 -4.24 -17.99 21.11
C SER A 140 -3.80 -19.18 21.99
N ASP A 141 -2.68 -19.80 21.67
CA ASP A 141 -2.05 -20.86 22.47
C ASP A 141 -1.15 -20.33 23.61
N LEU A 142 -0.73 -19.07 23.53
CA LEU A 142 0.12 -18.43 24.54
C LEU A 142 -0.64 -17.44 25.42
N VAL A 143 -1.63 -16.74 24.86
CA VAL A 143 -2.43 -15.73 25.56
C VAL A 143 -3.62 -16.42 26.23
N ARG A 144 -3.72 -16.33 27.55
CA ARG A 144 -4.76 -17.02 28.35
C ARG A 144 -6.14 -16.45 28.16
N GLU A 145 -6.24 -15.10 28.17
CA GLU A 145 -7.50 -14.39 27.98
C GLU A 145 -7.63 -13.94 26.55
N PRO A 146 -8.70 -14.26 25.82
CA PRO A 146 -8.87 -13.82 24.44
C PRO A 146 -8.75 -12.31 24.31
N ILE A 147 -8.04 -11.87 23.29
CA ILE A 147 -7.95 -10.44 22.94
C ILE A 147 -9.21 -10.07 22.17
N SER A 148 -9.86 -8.96 22.57
CA SER A 148 -11.03 -8.40 21.89
C SER A 148 -11.01 -6.87 21.81
N ARG A 149 -10.11 -6.22 22.53
CA ARG A 149 -10.07 -4.77 22.68
C ARG A 149 -8.67 -4.19 22.50
N TRP A 150 -8.62 -2.99 21.92
CA TRP A 150 -7.37 -2.22 21.84
C TRP A 150 -6.75 -1.98 23.20
N LEU A 151 -7.57 -1.69 24.21
CA LEU A 151 -7.09 -1.37 25.56
C LEU A 151 -6.22 -2.48 26.16
N GLN A 152 -6.41 -3.76 25.76
CA GLN A 152 -5.58 -4.87 26.24
C GLN A 152 -4.12 -4.78 25.75
N LEU A 153 -3.85 -4.09 24.63
CA LEU A 153 -2.49 -3.80 24.17
C LEU A 153 -1.90 -2.59 24.90
N TYR A 154 -2.73 -1.58 25.16
CA TYR A 154 -2.27 -0.33 25.77
C TYR A 154 -2.16 -0.41 27.29
N GLN A 155 -2.94 -1.26 27.95
CA GLN A 155 -2.88 -1.55 29.38
C GLN A 155 -2.72 -3.06 29.58
N PRO A 156 -1.54 -3.62 29.21
CA PRO A 156 -1.35 -5.06 29.19
C PRO A 156 -1.38 -5.67 30.59
N THR A 157 -1.94 -6.86 30.69
CA THR A 157 -1.77 -7.72 31.85
C THR A 157 -0.29 -8.04 32.06
N LYS A 158 0.10 -8.47 33.26
CA LYS A 158 1.48 -8.83 33.57
C LYS A 158 2.06 -9.88 32.59
N GLU A 159 1.21 -10.75 32.07
CA GLU A 159 1.56 -11.80 31.12
C GLU A 159 2.00 -11.24 29.78
N LEU A 160 1.36 -10.16 29.30
CA LEU A 160 1.65 -9.55 28.01
C LEU A 160 2.77 -8.51 28.03
N GLN A 161 3.25 -8.11 29.22
CA GLN A 161 4.34 -7.13 29.32
C GLN A 161 5.62 -7.65 28.69
N GLY A 162 6.20 -6.89 27.77
CA GLY A 162 7.37 -7.27 27.00
C GLY A 162 7.09 -8.31 25.88
N ARG A 163 5.79 -8.52 25.53
CA ARG A 163 5.33 -9.45 24.48
C ARG A 163 4.48 -8.78 23.43
N ILE A 164 4.48 -7.46 23.38
CA ILE A 164 3.63 -6.64 22.51
C ILE A 164 4.47 -6.08 21.37
N GLY A 165 3.99 -6.27 20.14
CA GLY A 165 4.43 -5.57 18.94
C GLY A 165 3.49 -4.40 18.61
N MET A 166 4.07 -3.27 18.24
CA MET A 166 3.33 -2.10 17.74
C MET A 166 3.86 -1.72 16.36
N ILE A 167 3.18 -0.80 15.68
CA ILE A 167 3.62 -0.28 14.37
C ILE A 167 4.27 1.08 14.59
N ALA A 168 5.40 1.35 13.93
CA ALA A 168 6.07 2.66 13.93
C ALA A 168 5.38 3.70 13.03
N ASP A 169 4.12 3.51 12.67
CA ASP A 169 3.31 4.52 12.01
C ASP A 169 2.68 5.45 13.05
N GLY A 170 3.05 6.73 12.99
CA GLY A 170 2.60 7.72 13.98
C GLY A 170 1.10 7.99 13.92
N ARG A 171 0.47 7.82 12.76
CA ARG A 171 -0.97 8.01 12.56
C ARG A 171 -1.74 6.88 13.23
N ASP A 172 -1.35 5.64 12.96
CA ASP A 172 -1.99 4.46 13.55
C ASP A 172 -1.71 4.34 15.04
N LEU A 173 -0.49 4.62 15.48
CA LEU A 173 -0.13 4.60 16.89
C LEU A 173 -1.03 5.50 17.75
N VAL A 174 -1.26 6.75 17.33
CA VAL A 174 -2.14 7.71 18.02
C VAL A 174 -3.60 7.39 17.77
N GLY A 175 -3.97 6.99 16.55
CA GLY A 175 -5.34 6.68 16.16
C GLY A 175 -5.92 5.50 16.92
N MET A 176 -5.19 4.40 17.03
CA MET A 176 -5.66 3.22 17.78
C MET A 176 -5.67 3.46 19.28
N ALA A 177 -4.79 4.32 19.82
CA ALA A 177 -4.85 4.74 21.21
C ALA A 177 -6.10 5.61 21.51
N LEU A 178 -6.54 6.46 20.55
CA LEU A 178 -7.82 7.15 20.63
C LEU A 178 -8.98 6.15 20.67
N LYS A 179 -9.01 5.16 19.78
CA LYS A 179 -10.03 4.12 19.76
C LYS A 179 -10.04 3.33 21.08
N ALA A 180 -8.88 2.95 21.59
CA ALA A 180 -8.75 2.25 22.88
C ALA A 180 -9.39 3.02 24.05
N LEU A 181 -9.38 4.35 24.01
CA LEU A 181 -10.02 5.21 25.02
C LEU A 181 -11.48 5.55 24.68
N GLY A 182 -12.05 4.98 23.61
CA GLY A 182 -13.42 5.25 23.17
C GLY A 182 -13.62 6.61 22.50
N TYR A 183 -12.54 7.23 22.00
CA TYR A 183 -12.59 8.51 21.29
C TYR A 183 -12.67 8.30 19.78
N PRO A 184 -13.16 9.30 19.01
CA PRO A 184 -13.13 9.26 17.55
C PRO A 184 -11.68 9.16 17.03
N LEU A 185 -11.49 8.35 15.97
CA LEU A 185 -10.19 8.16 15.32
C LEU A 185 -9.51 9.48 14.93
N ASN A 186 -10.32 10.46 14.49
CA ASN A 186 -9.88 11.74 13.97
C ASN A 186 -9.95 12.89 14.99
N SER A 187 -10.04 12.58 16.30
CA SER A 187 -10.15 13.62 17.32
C SER A 187 -8.97 14.60 17.25
N ASP A 188 -9.29 15.89 17.36
CA ASP A 188 -8.35 17.03 17.50
C ASP A 188 -8.45 17.67 18.89
N ASP A 189 -9.29 17.11 19.78
CA ASP A 189 -9.48 17.60 21.14
C ASP A 189 -8.19 17.44 21.97
N LYS A 190 -7.76 18.56 22.55
CA LYS A 190 -6.50 18.61 23.33
C LYS A 190 -6.54 17.65 24.52
N THR A 191 -7.66 17.56 25.24
CA THR A 191 -7.78 16.72 26.44
C THR A 191 -7.69 15.25 26.09
N GLN A 192 -8.33 14.85 24.97
CA GLN A 192 -8.26 13.48 24.47
C GLN A 192 -6.85 13.14 24.00
N LEU A 193 -6.16 14.04 23.28
CA LEU A 193 -4.78 13.84 22.87
C LEU A 193 -3.78 13.80 24.05
N ASP A 194 -4.02 14.56 25.11
CA ASP A 194 -3.24 14.46 26.35
C ASP A 194 -3.45 13.11 27.05
N ALA A 195 -4.68 12.58 27.06
CA ALA A 195 -4.98 11.25 27.58
C ALA A 195 -4.30 10.13 26.75
N VAL A 196 -4.30 10.27 25.41
CA VAL A 196 -3.57 9.36 24.50
C VAL A 196 -2.07 9.37 24.79
N GLU A 197 -1.46 10.55 24.94
CA GLU A 197 -0.04 10.64 25.27
C GLU A 197 0.27 9.93 26.60
N ALA A 198 -0.54 10.16 27.61
CA ALA A 198 -0.37 9.49 28.90
C ALA A 198 -0.49 7.95 28.78
N LEU A 199 -1.45 7.47 27.99
CA LEU A 199 -1.65 6.04 27.72
C LEU A 199 -0.43 5.42 27.01
N LEU A 200 0.05 6.04 25.95
CA LEU A 200 1.21 5.57 25.18
C LEU A 200 2.50 5.59 25.99
N VAL A 201 2.74 6.63 26.79
CA VAL A 201 3.90 6.71 27.70
C VAL A 201 3.84 5.61 28.75
N ALA A 202 2.67 5.29 29.29
CA ALA A 202 2.51 4.20 30.23
C ALA A 202 2.69 2.82 29.61
N GLN A 203 2.30 2.65 28.33
CA GLN A 203 2.46 1.40 27.58
C GLN A 203 3.92 1.15 27.19
N GLN A 204 4.68 2.20 26.83
CA GLN A 204 6.00 2.10 26.21
C GLN A 204 6.97 1.11 26.90
N PRO A 205 7.09 1.04 28.25
CA PRO A 205 7.96 0.08 28.91
C PRO A 205 7.54 -1.39 28.75
N HIS A 206 6.35 -1.64 28.24
CA HIS A 206 5.77 -2.97 28.07
C HIS A 206 5.76 -3.46 26.62
N VAL A 207 6.13 -2.60 25.67
CA VAL A 207 6.25 -2.94 24.24
C VAL A 207 7.60 -3.62 24.00
N SER A 208 7.60 -4.73 23.26
CA SER A 208 8.80 -5.44 22.85
C SER A 208 9.47 -4.74 21.67
N SER A 209 8.67 -4.37 20.66
CA SER A 209 9.16 -3.69 19.48
C SER A 209 8.07 -2.77 18.88
N TYR A 210 8.54 -1.68 18.28
CA TYR A 210 7.75 -0.85 17.37
C TYR A 210 8.07 -1.16 15.90
N ASP A 211 9.00 -2.07 15.61
CA ASP A 211 9.27 -2.52 14.25
C ASP A 211 8.10 -3.37 13.74
N TYR A 212 7.80 -3.23 12.47
CA TYR A 212 6.77 -4.05 11.84
C TYR A 212 7.17 -5.53 11.87
N LEU A 213 6.19 -6.42 12.12
CA LEU A 213 6.44 -7.86 12.15
C LEU A 213 7.02 -8.35 10.82
N ASN A 214 8.00 -9.25 10.87
CA ASN A 214 8.38 -10.01 9.70
C ASN A 214 7.20 -10.88 9.23
N LEU A 215 6.88 -10.85 7.93
CA LEU A 215 5.73 -11.59 7.38
C LEU A 215 6.08 -13.02 6.91
N ASN A 216 7.29 -13.47 7.18
CA ASN A 216 7.79 -14.79 6.79
C ASN A 216 7.98 -15.70 8.02
N THR A 217 8.54 -16.88 7.82
CA THR A 217 8.77 -17.89 8.87
C THR A 217 9.67 -17.44 10.02
N LYS A 218 10.32 -16.28 9.94
CA LYS A 218 11.13 -15.69 11.00
C LYS A 218 10.38 -14.65 11.84
N SER A 219 9.08 -14.49 11.59
CA SER A 219 8.24 -13.55 12.32
C SER A 219 8.35 -13.72 13.82
N GLU A 220 8.48 -12.62 14.54
CA GLU A 220 8.66 -12.56 16.00
C GLU A 220 7.46 -13.15 16.73
N ILE A 221 6.27 -13.11 16.12
CA ILE A 221 5.07 -13.73 16.68
C ILE A 221 5.06 -15.26 16.48
N LEU A 222 5.73 -15.77 15.43
CA LEU A 222 5.91 -17.20 15.21
C LEU A 222 6.95 -17.79 16.15
N THR A 223 8.04 -17.07 16.40
CA THR A 223 9.09 -17.50 17.35
C THR A 223 8.66 -17.41 18.81
N GLY A 224 7.57 -16.68 19.12
CA GLY A 224 7.06 -16.46 20.47
C GLY A 224 7.78 -15.35 21.24
N GLU A 225 8.56 -14.51 20.57
CA GLU A 225 9.10 -13.28 21.13
C GLU A 225 7.98 -12.26 21.36
N ILE A 226 7.09 -12.10 20.36
CA ILE A 226 5.86 -11.33 20.43
C ILE A 226 4.68 -12.29 20.53
N TRP A 227 3.71 -12.00 21.37
CA TRP A 227 2.49 -12.79 21.55
C TRP A 227 1.25 -12.09 21.00
N VAL A 228 1.28 -10.77 20.96
CA VAL A 228 0.20 -9.94 20.48
C VAL A 228 0.79 -8.72 19.73
N SER A 229 0.22 -8.36 18.59
CA SER A 229 0.73 -7.21 17.82
C SER A 229 -0.39 -6.47 17.08
N MET A 230 -0.19 -5.17 16.90
CA MET A 230 -0.93 -4.40 15.90
C MET A 230 -0.42 -4.79 14.50
N ILE A 231 -1.33 -4.98 13.53
CA ILE A 231 -0.98 -5.42 12.18
C ILE A 231 -2.09 -5.04 11.19
N TYR A 232 -1.77 -4.95 9.91
CA TYR A 232 -2.75 -4.85 8.83
C TYR A 232 -3.36 -6.20 8.48
N SER A 233 -4.61 -6.20 8.00
CA SER A 233 -5.42 -7.41 7.84
C SER A 233 -4.84 -8.45 6.88
N GLY A 234 -4.32 -8.05 5.72
CA GLY A 234 -3.72 -8.97 4.76
C GLY A 234 -2.42 -9.58 5.26
N ASP A 235 -1.58 -8.76 5.91
CA ASP A 235 -0.31 -9.19 6.49
C ASP A 235 -0.53 -10.19 7.63
N ALA A 236 -1.62 -10.01 8.39
CA ALA A 236 -2.03 -10.98 9.39
C ALA A 236 -2.30 -12.35 8.79
N LEU A 237 -2.96 -12.41 7.60
CA LEU A 237 -3.21 -13.67 6.89
C LEU A 237 -1.91 -14.32 6.40
N MET A 238 -0.96 -13.53 5.87
CA MET A 238 0.35 -14.07 5.47
C MET A 238 1.07 -14.77 6.62
N VAL A 239 1.05 -14.18 7.81
CA VAL A 239 1.66 -14.79 8.99
C VAL A 239 0.84 -15.98 9.51
N GLN A 240 -0.50 -15.93 9.42
CA GLN A 240 -1.39 -17.01 9.84
C GLN A 240 -1.18 -18.31 9.04
N GLU A 241 -0.71 -18.24 7.78
CA GLU A 241 -0.35 -19.43 7.00
C GLU A 241 0.69 -20.33 7.69
N HIS A 242 1.50 -19.75 8.56
CA HIS A 242 2.59 -20.44 9.24
C HIS A 242 2.23 -20.96 10.64
N ASN A 243 1.07 -20.58 11.20
CA ASN A 243 0.65 -21.03 12.53
C ASN A 243 -0.87 -20.92 12.72
N GLU A 244 -1.53 -22.09 12.85
CA GLU A 244 -2.98 -22.19 13.06
C GLU A 244 -3.50 -21.60 14.37
N ASN A 245 -2.61 -21.29 15.34
CA ASN A 245 -2.98 -20.67 16.61
C ASN A 245 -3.02 -19.15 16.55
N LEU A 246 -2.63 -18.55 15.43
CA LEU A 246 -2.75 -17.11 15.25
C LEU A 246 -4.21 -16.71 15.00
N ARG A 247 -4.65 -15.65 15.65
CA ARG A 247 -5.98 -15.05 15.49
C ARG A 247 -5.82 -13.57 15.15
N TYR A 248 -6.54 -13.13 14.14
CA TYR A 248 -6.69 -11.72 13.83
C TYR A 248 -8.10 -11.26 14.16
N LEU A 249 -8.24 -10.04 14.63
CA LEU A 249 -9.53 -9.39 14.85
C LEU A 249 -9.42 -7.89 14.68
N VAL A 250 -10.54 -7.28 14.30
CA VAL A 250 -10.79 -5.85 14.51
C VAL A 250 -11.41 -5.68 15.88
N PRO A 251 -10.80 -4.92 16.79
CA PRO A 251 -11.30 -4.77 18.16
C PRO A 251 -12.71 -4.17 18.27
N GLU A 252 -13.35 -4.39 19.43
CA GLU A 252 -14.72 -3.95 19.70
C GLU A 252 -14.90 -2.44 19.56
N GLU A 253 -13.88 -1.65 19.86
CA GLU A 253 -13.87 -0.19 19.71
C GLU A 253 -13.85 0.26 18.23
N GLY A 254 -13.70 -0.67 17.28
CA GLY A 254 -13.47 -0.39 15.88
C GLY A 254 -12.01 -0.03 15.58
N SER A 255 -11.74 0.39 14.37
CA SER A 255 -10.37 0.60 13.88
C SER A 255 -10.29 1.61 12.73
N ASN A 256 -9.09 1.78 12.18
CA ASN A 256 -8.88 2.43 10.89
C ASN A 256 -9.32 1.50 9.75
N LEU A 257 -10.17 2.02 8.87
CA LEU A 257 -10.46 1.46 7.57
C LEU A 257 -9.64 2.26 6.56
N TRP A 258 -8.67 1.62 5.93
CA TRP A 258 -7.78 2.28 4.98
C TRP A 258 -8.07 1.90 3.53
N VAL A 259 -7.74 2.78 2.63
CA VAL A 259 -7.76 2.56 1.17
C VAL A 259 -6.50 3.13 0.59
N ASP A 260 -5.80 2.32 -0.18
CA ASP A 260 -4.67 2.75 -0.98
C ASP A 260 -5.09 3.12 -2.39
N TYR A 261 -4.42 4.10 -2.94
CA TYR A 261 -4.67 4.62 -4.28
C TYR A 261 -3.38 4.72 -5.08
N PHE A 262 -3.44 4.30 -6.31
CA PHE A 262 -2.42 4.73 -7.28
C PHE A 262 -2.77 6.11 -7.82
N ALA A 263 -1.85 7.04 -7.70
CA ALA A 263 -1.95 8.38 -8.24
C ALA A 263 -0.91 8.59 -9.36
N LEU A 264 -1.30 9.37 -10.38
CA LEU A 264 -0.42 9.69 -11.51
C LEU A 264 0.48 10.88 -11.14
N GLY A 265 1.80 10.71 -11.22
CA GLY A 265 2.78 11.76 -10.97
C GLY A 265 2.62 12.94 -11.93
N ALA A 266 2.64 14.17 -11.42
CA ALA A 266 2.54 15.36 -12.28
C ALA A 266 3.70 15.47 -13.28
N LYS A 267 4.86 14.93 -12.91
CA LYS A 267 6.11 14.93 -13.67
C LYS A 267 6.43 13.55 -14.26
N ALA A 268 5.41 12.68 -14.39
CA ALA A 268 5.54 11.38 -15.01
C ALA A 268 6.17 11.48 -16.41
N ARG A 269 7.17 10.64 -16.68
CA ARG A 269 7.82 10.55 -17.99
C ARG A 269 6.97 9.77 -18.99
N GLU A 270 6.27 8.73 -18.49
CA GLU A 270 5.45 7.84 -19.30
C GLU A 270 3.97 7.86 -18.86
N PRO A 271 3.27 9.02 -18.90
CA PRO A 271 1.90 9.12 -18.37
C PRO A 271 0.88 8.22 -19.08
N ALA A 272 1.08 7.98 -20.38
CA ALA A 272 0.23 7.06 -21.14
C ALA A 272 0.44 5.61 -20.72
N LEU A 273 1.69 5.20 -20.44
CA LEU A 273 2.02 3.87 -19.94
C LEU A 273 1.50 3.69 -18.49
N ALA A 274 1.60 4.73 -17.67
CA ALA A 274 1.04 4.72 -16.31
C ALA A 274 -0.48 4.54 -16.33
N SER A 275 -1.21 5.26 -17.18
CA SER A 275 -2.65 5.06 -17.37
C SER A 275 -2.99 3.66 -17.90
N ALA A 276 -2.17 3.12 -18.82
CA ALA A 276 -2.32 1.76 -19.31
C ALA A 276 -2.11 0.72 -18.20
N PHE A 277 -1.13 0.94 -17.28
CA PHE A 277 -0.93 0.08 -16.12
C PHE A 277 -2.13 0.12 -15.19
N LEU A 278 -2.63 1.31 -14.85
CA LEU A 278 -3.83 1.46 -14.03
C LEU A 278 -5.05 0.75 -14.65
N ASN A 279 -5.21 0.85 -15.96
CA ASN A 279 -6.27 0.13 -16.66
C ASN A 279 -6.05 -1.39 -16.67
N PHE A 280 -4.80 -1.84 -16.79
CA PHE A 280 -4.42 -3.26 -16.80
C PHE A 280 -4.69 -3.93 -15.46
N ILE A 281 -4.23 -3.35 -14.35
CA ILE A 281 -4.41 -3.94 -13.00
C ILE A 281 -5.89 -3.93 -12.57
N ASN A 282 -6.73 -3.08 -13.17
CA ASN A 282 -8.16 -3.02 -12.92
C ASN A 282 -9.00 -3.89 -13.87
N GLN A 283 -8.40 -4.69 -14.77
CA GLN A 283 -9.12 -5.78 -15.43
C GLN A 283 -9.60 -6.76 -14.34
N PRO A 284 -10.86 -7.25 -14.42
CA PRO A 284 -11.42 -8.06 -13.32
C PRO A 284 -10.58 -9.28 -12.93
N ASP A 285 -10.03 -9.99 -13.92
CA ASP A 285 -9.15 -11.15 -13.69
C ASP A 285 -7.83 -10.76 -13.03
N HIS A 286 -7.19 -9.67 -13.46
CA HIS A 286 -5.96 -9.18 -12.86
C HIS A 286 -6.18 -8.63 -11.44
N ALA A 287 -7.27 -7.91 -11.21
CA ALA A 287 -7.61 -7.41 -9.89
C ALA A 287 -7.93 -8.56 -8.92
N ALA A 288 -8.58 -9.64 -9.39
CA ALA A 288 -8.82 -10.84 -8.58
C ALA A 288 -7.52 -11.61 -8.28
N GLU A 289 -6.61 -11.75 -9.25
CA GLU A 289 -5.29 -12.36 -9.08
C GLU A 289 -4.47 -11.57 -8.04
N MET A 290 -4.44 -10.24 -8.16
CA MET A 290 -3.73 -9.36 -7.23
C MET A 290 -4.32 -9.44 -5.81
N ALA A 291 -5.65 -9.46 -5.66
CA ALA A 291 -6.32 -9.58 -4.36
C ALA A 291 -5.92 -10.87 -3.64
N GLN A 292 -5.86 -11.98 -4.37
CA GLN A 292 -5.44 -13.27 -3.81
C GLN A 292 -3.95 -13.28 -3.42
N TYR A 293 -3.10 -12.61 -4.20
CA TYR A 293 -1.68 -12.50 -3.89
C TYR A 293 -1.43 -11.68 -2.61
N LEU A 294 -2.16 -10.57 -2.44
CA LEU A 294 -1.99 -9.64 -1.33
C LEU A 294 -2.85 -9.97 -0.09
N TYR A 295 -3.82 -10.87 -0.21
CA TYR A 295 -4.82 -11.15 0.85
C TYR A 295 -5.63 -9.92 1.27
N TYR A 296 -5.76 -8.91 0.41
CA TYR A 296 -6.55 -7.70 0.67
C TYR A 296 -7.85 -7.65 -0.12
N ALA A 297 -8.82 -6.95 0.44
CA ALA A 297 -10.10 -6.74 -0.22
C ALA A 297 -9.95 -5.80 -1.42
N THR A 298 -10.54 -6.19 -2.55
CA THR A 298 -10.51 -5.37 -3.77
C THR A 298 -11.72 -4.43 -3.83
N PRO A 299 -11.54 -3.17 -4.26
CA PRO A 299 -12.65 -2.27 -4.56
C PRO A 299 -13.35 -2.58 -5.89
N ASN A 300 -12.84 -3.55 -6.67
CA ASN A 300 -13.32 -3.93 -7.99
C ASN A 300 -14.44 -4.98 -7.90
N GLN A 301 -15.68 -4.54 -8.02
CA GLN A 301 -16.89 -5.40 -7.93
C GLN A 301 -16.95 -6.52 -8.97
N ALA A 302 -16.33 -6.34 -10.14
CA ALA A 302 -16.27 -7.38 -11.15
C ALA A 302 -15.22 -8.43 -10.80
N ALA A 303 -14.11 -8.04 -10.16
CA ALA A 303 -13.10 -8.96 -9.63
C ALA A 303 -13.64 -9.79 -8.47
N GLU A 304 -14.43 -9.20 -7.56
CA GLU A 304 -15.06 -9.93 -6.44
C GLU A 304 -15.83 -11.17 -6.93
N LYS A 305 -16.50 -11.06 -8.07
CA LYS A 305 -17.26 -12.20 -8.66
C LYS A 305 -16.38 -13.35 -9.16
N LEU A 306 -15.08 -13.12 -9.30
CA LEU A 306 -14.10 -14.10 -9.75
C LEU A 306 -13.30 -14.70 -8.57
N LEU A 307 -13.44 -14.13 -7.38
CA LEU A 307 -12.74 -14.60 -6.19
C LEU A 307 -13.38 -15.89 -5.63
N PRO A 308 -12.58 -16.79 -5.04
CA PRO A 308 -13.09 -17.98 -4.37
C PRO A 308 -14.08 -17.62 -3.26
N ALA A 309 -15.13 -18.43 -3.08
CA ALA A 309 -16.13 -18.22 -2.03
C ALA A 309 -15.50 -18.17 -0.62
N ALA A 310 -14.47 -18.98 -0.37
CA ALA A 310 -13.74 -18.99 0.89
C ALA A 310 -12.98 -17.68 1.14
N PHE A 311 -12.46 -17.04 0.08
CA PHE A 311 -11.79 -15.73 0.15
C PHE A 311 -12.79 -14.63 0.53
N LEU A 312 -13.94 -14.61 -0.13
CA LEU A 312 -15.01 -13.63 0.17
C LEU A 312 -15.65 -13.83 1.55
N ALA A 313 -15.68 -15.06 2.05
CA ALA A 313 -16.22 -15.39 3.37
C ALA A 313 -15.20 -15.18 4.51
N ASN A 314 -13.96 -14.83 4.20
CA ASN A 314 -12.93 -14.60 5.23
C ASN A 314 -13.14 -13.25 5.91
N PRO A 315 -13.48 -13.19 7.21
CA PRO A 315 -13.79 -11.95 7.91
C PRO A 315 -12.57 -11.05 8.15
N THR A 316 -11.36 -11.57 7.94
CA THR A 316 -10.14 -10.77 7.98
C THR A 316 -9.99 -9.92 6.71
N ILE A 317 -10.40 -10.46 5.55
CA ILE A 317 -10.37 -9.75 4.26
C ILE A 317 -11.61 -8.89 4.08
N TYR A 318 -12.79 -9.48 4.28
CA TYR A 318 -14.10 -8.83 4.16
C TYR A 318 -14.81 -8.87 5.52
N PRO A 319 -14.50 -7.93 6.43
CA PRO A 319 -15.14 -7.86 7.73
C PRO A 319 -16.66 -7.71 7.59
N PRO A 320 -17.46 -8.31 8.51
CA PRO A 320 -18.89 -8.13 8.55
C PRO A 320 -19.29 -6.64 8.67
N ALA A 321 -20.50 -6.29 8.20
CA ALA A 321 -20.96 -4.90 8.17
C ALA A 321 -20.93 -4.23 9.55
N GLU A 322 -21.32 -4.95 10.59
CA GLU A 322 -21.30 -4.46 11.98
C GLU A 322 -19.88 -4.17 12.50
N VAL A 323 -18.85 -4.78 11.93
CA VAL A 323 -17.44 -4.44 12.24
C VAL A 323 -17.04 -3.18 11.49
N LEU A 324 -17.39 -3.08 10.20
CA LEU A 324 -17.07 -1.92 9.37
C LEU A 324 -17.76 -0.64 9.87
N GLU A 325 -18.97 -0.73 10.41
CA GLU A 325 -19.70 0.40 11.01
C GLU A 325 -18.97 1.06 12.19
N ARG A 326 -18.09 0.34 12.85
CA ARG A 326 -17.25 0.86 13.94
C ARG A 326 -15.89 1.38 13.48
N CYS A 327 -15.53 1.12 12.22
CA CYS A 327 -14.30 1.58 11.64
C CYS A 327 -14.47 2.98 11.04
N GLU A 328 -13.37 3.72 11.01
CA GLU A 328 -13.35 5.09 10.49
C GLU A 328 -12.20 5.23 9.48
N PHE A 329 -12.40 6.05 8.47
CA PHE A 329 -11.29 6.53 7.62
C PHE A 329 -10.56 7.67 8.32
N TYR A 330 -9.25 7.75 8.14
CA TYR A 330 -8.53 8.97 8.50
C TYR A 330 -9.00 10.16 7.67
N GLN A 331 -9.14 11.30 8.34
CA GLN A 331 -9.53 12.57 7.75
C GLN A 331 -8.39 13.59 7.90
N PRO A 332 -8.26 14.54 6.96
CA PRO A 332 -7.33 15.65 7.13
C PRO A 332 -7.60 16.41 8.43
N LEU A 333 -6.55 16.59 9.22
CA LEU A 333 -6.63 17.30 10.49
C LEU A 333 -6.17 18.75 10.32
N GLU A 334 -6.66 19.62 11.22
CA GLU A 334 -6.12 20.97 11.34
C GLU A 334 -4.62 20.93 11.69
N PRO A 335 -3.81 21.86 11.16
CA PRO A 335 -2.34 21.82 11.33
C PRO A 335 -1.88 21.77 12.79
N ARG A 336 -2.64 22.33 13.73
CA ARG A 336 -2.32 22.28 15.16
C ARG A 336 -2.48 20.87 15.71
N ALA A 337 -3.58 20.18 15.38
CA ALA A 337 -3.86 18.82 15.83
C ALA A 337 -2.84 17.84 15.22
N LEU A 338 -2.55 17.97 13.92
CA LEU A 338 -1.54 17.16 13.24
C LEU A 338 -0.16 17.30 13.91
N ARG A 339 0.29 18.55 14.18
CA ARG A 339 1.55 18.77 14.91
C ARG A 339 1.54 18.12 16.30
N ARG A 340 0.40 18.18 17.01
CA ARG A 340 0.28 17.55 18.34
C ARG A 340 0.40 16.04 18.26
N ARG A 341 -0.28 15.40 17.31
CA ARG A 341 -0.20 13.95 17.08
C ARG A 341 1.22 13.51 16.69
N ASN A 342 1.87 14.24 15.79
CA ASN A 342 3.25 13.97 15.39
C ASN A 342 4.23 14.16 16.57
N ALA A 343 3.99 15.10 17.47
CA ALA A 343 4.81 15.26 18.66
C ALA A 343 4.65 14.10 19.64
N ILE A 344 3.43 13.57 19.78
CA ILE A 344 3.14 12.38 20.60
C ILE A 344 3.88 11.16 20.02
N SER A 345 3.67 10.84 18.75
CA SER A 345 4.31 9.68 18.11
C SER A 345 5.85 9.80 18.15
N ALA A 346 6.41 10.95 17.82
CA ALA A 346 7.85 11.17 17.87
C ALA A 346 8.45 11.05 19.28
N ARG A 347 7.68 11.28 20.34
CA ARG A 347 8.11 11.03 21.72
C ARG A 347 8.19 9.55 22.04
N ILE A 348 7.28 8.75 21.51
CA ILE A 348 7.17 7.31 21.78
C ILE A 348 8.16 6.49 20.95
N LEU A 349 8.37 6.88 19.69
CA LEU A 349 9.20 6.16 18.73
C LEU A 349 10.71 6.53 18.76
N ARG A 350 11.14 7.28 19.79
CA ARG A 350 12.55 7.70 19.98
C ARG A 350 13.44 6.64 20.56
#